data_b8e33d0d3677ae5c7f74cf06dfd73348
#
_entry.id   b8e33d0d3677ae5c7f74cf06dfd73348
#
_cell.length_a   1.000
_cell.length_b   1.000
_cell.length_c   1.000
_cell.angle_alpha   90.00
_cell.angle_beta   90.00
_cell.angle_gamma   90.00
#
_symmetry.space_group_name_H-M   'P 1'
#
loop_
_entity.id
_entity.type
_entity.pdbx_description
1 polymer ?
#
loop_
_entity_poly.entity_id
_entity_poly.type
_entity_poly.pdbx_seq_one_letter_code
_entity_poly.pdbx_strand_id
1 'polypeptide(L)'
;MSDRQIFLDTETTGLDPRGGDRVVEIGCVEMINRRLTGRTYHIYLNPEREVGDSARIHGLSDEFLADKPLYRAQAAEFEAFVEGAELIIHNAGFDMGFLNMEQGRIDRVSLSELCPQVMDTVKVAKQMFPGKKASLDALCDRYGVSNAHRKLHGALLDAQLLAEVYLAMTRGQESLTIGLDDSAAGSALQLQALGERKPLRVLRASAEEAAAHQQVLQEILKATKGKCLWLPPEEATS
;
A
#
# COMPACT_ATOMS: atom_id res chain seq x y z
N MET A 1 9.23 -12.48 0.58
CA MET A 1 7.94 -11.79 0.42
C MET A 1 7.32 -12.28 -0.87
N SER A 2 6.04 -12.55 -0.89
CA SER A 2 5.33 -12.92 -2.13
C SER A 2 5.35 -11.73 -3.09
N ASP A 3 5.60 -11.98 -4.38
CA ASP A 3 5.52 -10.92 -5.40
C ASP A 3 4.08 -10.43 -5.59
N ARG A 4 3.10 -11.22 -5.14
CA ARG A 4 1.67 -10.93 -5.20
C ARG A 4 1.11 -10.67 -3.82
N GLN A 5 0.57 -9.48 -3.63
CA GLN A 5 0.00 -8.99 -2.38
C GLN A 5 -1.46 -8.62 -2.58
N ILE A 6 -2.30 -8.91 -1.59
CA ILE A 6 -3.70 -8.51 -1.57
C ILE A 6 -3.92 -7.64 -0.33
N PHE A 7 -4.31 -6.40 -0.54
CA PHE A 7 -4.78 -5.50 0.49
C PHE A 7 -6.25 -5.82 0.74
N LEU A 8 -6.59 -6.13 1.97
CA LEU A 8 -7.91 -6.61 2.35
C LEU A 8 -8.45 -5.81 3.53
N ASP A 9 -9.73 -5.50 3.47
CA ASP A 9 -10.50 -4.93 4.56
C ASP A 9 -11.91 -5.51 4.55
N THR A 10 -12.59 -5.52 5.70
CA THR A 10 -13.95 -6.05 5.85
C THR A 10 -14.83 -5.12 6.69
N GLU A 11 -16.13 -5.02 6.33
CA GLU A 11 -17.16 -4.46 7.20
C GLU A 11 -18.00 -5.58 7.81
N THR A 12 -18.48 -5.35 9.01
CA THR A 12 -19.11 -6.40 9.83
C THR A 12 -20.32 -5.88 10.60
N THR A 13 -21.18 -6.80 11.06
CA THR A 13 -22.35 -6.43 11.90
C THR A 13 -21.98 -6.07 13.34
N GLY A 14 -20.72 -6.24 13.73
CA GLY A 14 -20.25 -5.97 15.09
C GLY A 14 -18.77 -6.33 15.25
N LEU A 15 -18.35 -6.57 16.49
CA LEU A 15 -16.93 -6.75 16.82
C LEU A 15 -16.55 -8.17 17.21
N ASP A 16 -17.52 -9.07 17.41
CA ASP A 16 -17.29 -10.41 17.93
C ASP A 16 -17.82 -11.51 16.99
N PRO A 17 -16.98 -12.10 16.15
CA PRO A 17 -17.37 -13.19 15.26
C PRO A 17 -17.82 -14.45 16.03
N ARG A 18 -17.34 -14.65 17.27
CA ARG A 18 -17.77 -15.79 18.13
C ARG A 18 -19.13 -15.52 18.76
N GLY A 19 -19.45 -14.27 19.04
CA GLY A 19 -20.76 -13.82 19.48
C GLY A 19 -21.83 -13.82 18.41
N GLY A 20 -21.46 -14.19 17.17
CA GLY A 20 -22.38 -14.35 16.06
C GLY A 20 -22.39 -13.19 15.07
N ASP A 21 -21.49 -12.20 15.21
CA ASP A 21 -21.35 -11.16 14.21
C ASP A 21 -20.86 -11.74 12.88
N ARG A 22 -21.22 -11.06 11.79
CA ARG A 22 -21.06 -11.54 10.42
C ARG A 22 -20.36 -10.49 9.56
N VAL A 23 -19.70 -10.94 8.49
CA VAL A 23 -19.17 -10.07 7.44
C VAL A 23 -20.30 -9.56 6.56
N VAL A 24 -20.31 -8.26 6.23
CA VAL A 24 -21.28 -7.61 5.34
C VAL A 24 -20.66 -7.05 4.07
N GLU A 25 -19.35 -6.78 4.08
CA GLU A 25 -18.61 -6.31 2.90
C GLU A 25 -17.18 -6.88 2.94
N ILE A 26 -16.66 -7.26 1.78
CA ILE A 26 -15.25 -7.62 1.58
C ILE A 26 -14.70 -6.77 0.46
N GLY A 27 -13.60 -6.07 0.71
CA GLY A 27 -12.87 -5.29 -0.27
C GLY A 27 -11.43 -5.77 -0.38
N CYS A 28 -10.99 -6.07 -1.61
CA CYS A 28 -9.61 -6.48 -1.87
C CYS A 28 -9.02 -5.75 -3.07
N VAL A 29 -7.75 -5.40 -2.97
CA VAL A 29 -6.97 -4.76 -4.03
C VAL A 29 -5.70 -5.55 -4.28
N GLU A 30 -5.43 -5.89 -5.53
CA GLU A 30 -4.23 -6.66 -5.90
C GLU A 30 -3.04 -5.76 -6.24
N MET A 31 -1.89 -6.13 -5.72
CA MET A 31 -0.59 -5.54 -6.04
C MET A 31 0.40 -6.64 -6.44
N ILE A 32 1.16 -6.43 -7.51
CA ILE A 32 2.26 -7.31 -7.93
C ILE A 32 3.51 -6.46 -8.11
N ASN A 33 4.62 -6.90 -7.52
CA ASN A 33 5.91 -6.19 -7.60
C ASN A 33 5.78 -4.69 -7.27
N ARG A 34 5.05 -4.37 -6.19
CA ARG A 34 4.78 -2.99 -5.71
C ARG A 34 4.02 -2.10 -6.71
N ARG A 35 3.26 -2.70 -7.62
CA ARG A 35 2.40 -1.97 -8.57
C ARG A 35 0.98 -2.49 -8.46
N LEU A 36 0.02 -1.59 -8.28
CA LEU A 36 -1.40 -1.93 -8.34
C LEU A 36 -1.71 -2.46 -9.75
N THR A 37 -2.34 -3.62 -9.81
CA THR A 37 -2.70 -4.27 -11.10
C THR A 37 -4.01 -3.73 -11.67
N GLY A 38 -4.81 -3.04 -10.83
CA GLY A 38 -6.18 -2.65 -11.14
C GLY A 38 -7.21 -3.76 -10.91
N ARG A 39 -6.77 -5.00 -10.57
CA ARG A 39 -7.70 -6.06 -10.19
C ARG A 39 -8.16 -5.85 -8.75
N THR A 40 -9.47 -5.94 -8.55
CA THR A 40 -10.13 -5.83 -7.25
C THR A 40 -11.13 -6.95 -7.07
N TYR A 41 -11.39 -7.33 -5.83
CA TYR A 41 -12.54 -8.12 -5.44
C TYR A 41 -13.38 -7.28 -4.48
N HIS A 42 -14.67 -7.14 -4.77
CA HIS A 42 -15.56 -6.34 -3.96
C HIS A 42 -16.94 -6.97 -3.93
N ILE A 43 -17.44 -7.26 -2.73
CA ILE A 43 -18.73 -7.91 -2.57
C ILE A 43 -19.43 -7.44 -1.29
N TYR A 44 -20.73 -7.20 -1.38
CA TYR A 44 -21.64 -7.06 -0.26
C TYR A 44 -22.31 -8.39 0.03
N LEU A 45 -22.51 -8.70 1.30
CA LEU A 45 -23.01 -9.98 1.77
C LEU A 45 -24.23 -9.79 2.66
N ASN A 46 -25.20 -10.68 2.50
CA ASN A 46 -26.30 -10.78 3.47
C ASN A 46 -25.81 -11.50 4.72
N PRO A 47 -25.80 -10.84 5.89
CA PRO A 47 -25.30 -11.42 7.13
C PRO A 47 -26.26 -12.42 7.80
N GLU A 48 -27.48 -12.61 7.26
CA GLU A 48 -28.57 -13.40 7.86
C GLU A 48 -28.94 -12.92 9.29
N ARG A 49 -28.68 -11.66 9.60
CA ARG A 49 -29.00 -10.99 10.87
C ARG A 49 -29.05 -9.48 10.69
N GLU A 50 -29.55 -8.77 11.67
CA GLU A 50 -29.55 -7.30 11.68
C GLU A 50 -28.14 -6.74 11.85
N VAL A 51 -27.84 -5.67 11.12
CA VAL A 51 -26.55 -4.97 11.17
C VAL A 51 -26.42 -4.14 12.45
N GLY A 52 -27.53 -3.64 12.99
CA GLY A 52 -27.54 -2.86 14.22
C GLY A 52 -26.76 -1.55 14.13
N ASP A 53 -26.01 -1.23 15.21
CA ASP A 53 -25.27 0.04 15.31
C ASP A 53 -24.09 0.16 14.32
N SER A 54 -23.60 -0.94 13.76
CA SER A 54 -22.52 -0.96 12.77
C SER A 54 -22.90 -0.21 11.49
N ALA A 55 -24.20 -0.13 11.16
CA ALA A 55 -24.73 0.67 10.04
C ALA A 55 -24.31 2.15 10.10
N ARG A 56 -24.06 2.69 11.30
CA ARG A 56 -23.59 4.08 11.46
C ARG A 56 -22.13 4.27 11.04
N ILE A 57 -21.36 3.19 11.01
CA ILE A 57 -19.93 3.20 10.67
C ILE A 57 -19.76 3.07 9.16
N HIS A 58 -20.34 2.04 8.55
CA HIS A 58 -20.16 1.72 7.13
C HIS A 58 -21.35 2.12 6.24
N GLY A 59 -22.50 2.52 6.81
CA GLY A 59 -23.65 3.02 6.06
C GLY A 59 -24.49 1.96 5.37
N LEU A 60 -24.20 0.67 5.54
CA LEU A 60 -24.95 -0.43 4.94
C LEU A 60 -26.17 -0.75 5.81
N SER A 61 -27.36 -0.66 5.23
CA SER A 61 -28.63 -0.96 5.94
C SER A 61 -29.06 -2.42 5.76
N ASP A 62 -29.89 -2.91 6.66
CA ASP A 62 -30.49 -4.24 6.54
C ASP A 62 -31.26 -4.41 5.23
N GLU A 63 -31.98 -3.36 4.80
CA GLU A 63 -32.71 -3.36 3.54
C GLU A 63 -31.76 -3.51 2.33
N PHE A 64 -30.63 -2.81 2.33
CA PHE A 64 -29.63 -2.91 1.27
C PHE A 64 -29.00 -4.31 1.21
N LEU A 65 -28.78 -4.96 2.37
CA LEU A 65 -28.10 -6.24 2.45
C LEU A 65 -29.06 -7.44 2.26
N ALA A 66 -30.37 -7.22 2.34
CA ALA A 66 -31.35 -8.30 2.28
C ALA A 66 -31.31 -9.11 0.98
N ASP A 67 -31.00 -8.48 -0.14
CA ASP A 67 -30.93 -9.09 -1.47
C ASP A 67 -29.50 -9.54 -1.88
N LYS A 68 -28.49 -9.32 -1.03
CA LYS A 68 -27.10 -9.69 -1.33
C LYS A 68 -26.88 -11.20 -1.15
N PRO A 69 -25.88 -11.76 -1.85
CA PRO A 69 -25.53 -13.16 -1.70
C PRO A 69 -25.08 -13.49 -0.28
N LEU A 70 -25.28 -14.72 0.13
CA LEU A 70 -24.68 -15.24 1.36
C LEU A 70 -23.18 -15.48 1.16
N TYR A 71 -22.39 -15.44 2.21
CA TYR A 71 -20.95 -15.73 2.18
C TYR A 71 -20.65 -17.06 1.47
N ARG A 72 -21.41 -18.13 1.76
CA ARG A 72 -21.25 -19.45 1.15
C ARG A 72 -21.32 -19.47 -0.38
N ALA A 73 -22.07 -18.55 -0.97
CA ALA A 73 -22.21 -18.45 -2.44
C ALA A 73 -20.99 -17.77 -3.08
N GLN A 74 -20.23 -16.99 -2.30
CA GLN A 74 -19.09 -16.20 -2.77
C GLN A 74 -17.74 -16.74 -2.34
N ALA A 75 -17.73 -17.70 -1.41
CA ALA A 75 -16.50 -18.21 -0.80
C ALA A 75 -15.48 -18.72 -1.83
N ALA A 76 -15.93 -19.47 -2.84
CA ALA A 76 -15.02 -20.03 -3.86
C ALA A 76 -14.37 -18.95 -4.73
N GLU A 77 -15.10 -17.89 -5.07
CA GLU A 77 -14.57 -16.77 -5.85
C GLU A 77 -13.60 -15.94 -5.01
N PHE A 78 -13.94 -15.66 -3.76
CA PHE A 78 -13.08 -14.99 -2.80
C PHE A 78 -11.77 -15.77 -2.58
N GLU A 79 -11.85 -17.07 -2.31
CA GLU A 79 -10.67 -17.93 -2.13
C GLU A 79 -9.76 -17.90 -3.36
N ALA A 80 -10.32 -18.07 -4.55
CA ALA A 80 -9.56 -18.04 -5.80
C ALA A 80 -8.86 -16.66 -6.02
N PHE A 81 -9.45 -15.58 -5.49
CA PHE A 81 -8.84 -14.26 -5.57
C PHE A 81 -7.65 -14.10 -4.62
N VAL A 82 -7.70 -14.67 -3.41
CA VAL A 82 -6.68 -14.48 -2.38
C VAL A 82 -5.62 -15.59 -2.33
N GLU A 83 -5.92 -16.77 -2.87
CA GLU A 83 -5.07 -17.96 -2.76
C GLU A 83 -3.62 -17.68 -3.20
N GLY A 84 -2.67 -18.09 -2.35
CA GLY A 84 -1.24 -17.98 -2.61
C GLY A 84 -0.66 -16.55 -2.52
N ALA A 85 -1.47 -15.55 -2.18
CA ALA A 85 -1.01 -14.18 -1.98
C ALA A 85 -0.54 -13.94 -0.53
N GLU A 86 0.30 -12.93 -0.33
CA GLU A 86 0.50 -12.31 0.97
C GLU A 86 -0.66 -11.33 1.24
N LEU A 87 -1.36 -11.51 2.37
CA LEU A 87 -2.42 -10.59 2.78
C LEU A 87 -1.83 -9.41 3.56
N ILE A 88 -2.18 -8.19 3.16
CA ILE A 88 -1.82 -6.95 3.86
C ILE A 88 -3.11 -6.38 4.45
N ILE A 89 -3.21 -6.35 5.77
CA ILE A 89 -4.45 -6.00 6.48
C ILE A 89 -4.14 -4.99 7.60
N HIS A 90 -5.05 -4.06 7.83
CA HIS A 90 -4.92 -3.08 8.91
C HIS A 90 -5.65 -3.55 10.16
N ASN A 91 -4.92 -4.02 11.18
CA ASN A 91 -5.44 -4.76 12.33
C ASN A 91 -5.91 -6.17 11.97
N ALA A 92 -5.04 -6.92 11.31
CA ALA A 92 -5.32 -8.23 10.69
C ALA A 92 -6.04 -9.23 11.58
N GLY A 93 -5.86 -9.15 12.90
CA GLY A 93 -6.53 -10.06 13.84
C GLY A 93 -8.06 -9.97 13.80
N PHE A 94 -8.60 -8.81 13.45
CA PHE A 94 -10.03 -8.57 13.31
C PHE A 94 -10.57 -9.28 12.06
N ASP A 95 -10.10 -8.90 10.88
CA ASP A 95 -10.60 -9.44 9.60
C ASP A 95 -10.36 -10.93 9.46
N MET A 96 -9.18 -11.40 9.84
CA MET A 96 -8.84 -12.82 9.83
C MET A 96 -9.73 -13.62 10.77
N GLY A 97 -10.11 -13.04 11.93
CA GLY A 97 -11.04 -13.66 12.88
C GLY A 97 -12.43 -13.86 12.27
N PHE A 98 -12.95 -12.85 11.60
CA PHE A 98 -14.25 -12.91 10.92
C PHE A 98 -14.24 -13.86 9.73
N LEU A 99 -13.27 -13.72 8.83
CA LEU A 99 -13.19 -14.54 7.61
C LEU A 99 -12.96 -16.02 7.94
N ASN A 100 -12.11 -16.34 8.92
CA ASN A 100 -11.94 -17.72 9.38
C ASN A 100 -13.22 -18.30 10.00
N MET A 101 -14.01 -17.47 10.71
CA MET A 101 -15.29 -17.90 11.26
C MET A 101 -16.31 -18.16 10.15
N GLU A 102 -16.37 -17.30 9.11
CA GLU A 102 -17.24 -17.52 7.96
C GLU A 102 -16.86 -18.81 7.21
N GLN A 103 -15.56 -19.05 6.99
CA GLN A 103 -15.06 -20.29 6.39
C GLN A 103 -15.43 -21.52 7.21
N GLY A 104 -15.26 -21.47 8.54
CA GLY A 104 -15.60 -22.57 9.43
C GLY A 104 -17.10 -22.88 9.45
N ARG A 105 -17.98 -21.88 9.27
CA ARG A 105 -19.44 -22.08 9.20
C ARG A 105 -19.91 -22.88 8.00
N ILE A 106 -19.09 -22.96 6.96
CA ILE A 106 -19.37 -23.65 5.70
C ILE A 106 -18.41 -24.82 5.42
N ASP A 107 -17.71 -25.27 6.45
CA ASP A 107 -16.78 -26.40 6.43
C ASP A 107 -15.68 -26.26 5.35
N ARG A 108 -15.20 -25.04 5.14
CA ARG A 108 -14.08 -24.75 4.21
C ARG A 108 -12.76 -24.52 4.96
N VAL A 109 -11.68 -24.61 4.20
CA VAL A 109 -10.33 -24.37 4.68
C VAL A 109 -10.21 -22.94 5.23
N SER A 110 -9.54 -22.76 6.36
CA SER A 110 -9.36 -21.44 6.95
C SER A 110 -8.55 -20.51 6.02
N LEU A 111 -8.84 -19.22 6.07
CA LEU A 111 -8.07 -18.24 5.31
C LEU A 111 -6.59 -18.23 5.72
N SER A 112 -6.31 -18.54 6.98
CA SER A 112 -4.94 -18.66 7.50
C SER A 112 -4.15 -19.82 6.88
N GLU A 113 -4.82 -20.86 6.41
CA GLU A 113 -4.18 -21.97 5.68
C GLU A 113 -4.04 -21.65 4.19
N LEU A 114 -5.03 -21.00 3.57
CA LEU A 114 -4.98 -20.55 2.18
C LEU A 114 -3.91 -19.48 1.95
N CYS A 115 -3.76 -18.56 2.92
CA CYS A 115 -2.85 -17.43 2.88
C CYS A 115 -2.03 -17.38 4.17
N PRO A 116 -0.97 -18.21 4.28
CA PRO A 116 -0.17 -18.29 5.52
C PRO A 116 0.65 -17.03 5.80
N GLN A 117 0.85 -16.17 4.79
CA GLN A 117 1.57 -14.92 4.93
C GLN A 117 0.58 -13.77 5.13
N VAL A 118 0.54 -13.22 6.33
CA VAL A 118 -0.32 -12.08 6.68
C VAL A 118 0.50 -11.00 7.36
N MET A 119 0.50 -9.82 6.78
CA MET A 119 1.12 -8.62 7.36
C MET A 119 0.05 -7.75 8.02
N ASP A 120 0.25 -7.47 9.31
CA ASP A 120 -0.56 -6.53 10.07
C ASP A 120 0.10 -5.14 10.07
N THR A 121 -0.46 -4.21 9.31
CA THR A 121 0.13 -2.87 9.15
C THR A 121 0.04 -2.01 10.42
N VAL A 122 -0.88 -2.30 11.35
CA VAL A 122 -0.89 -1.65 12.68
C VAL A 122 0.34 -2.03 13.48
N LYS A 123 0.74 -3.31 13.45
CA LYS A 123 1.96 -3.77 14.13
C LYS A 123 3.20 -3.12 13.54
N VAL A 124 3.30 -3.07 12.21
CA VAL A 124 4.40 -2.41 11.50
C VAL A 124 4.45 -0.93 11.85
N ALA A 125 3.31 -0.21 11.80
CA ALA A 125 3.24 1.21 12.13
C ALA A 125 3.63 1.49 13.59
N LYS A 126 3.24 0.64 14.53
CA LYS A 126 3.63 0.77 15.95
C LYS A 126 5.12 0.56 16.18
N GLN A 127 5.75 -0.34 15.40
CA GLN A 127 7.20 -0.53 15.44
C GLN A 127 7.96 0.68 14.85
N MET A 128 7.49 1.23 13.74
CA MET A 128 8.08 2.41 13.11
C MET A 128 7.88 3.69 13.91
N PHE A 129 6.76 3.82 14.60
CA PHE A 129 6.35 5.04 15.32
C PHE A 129 5.85 4.70 16.73
N PRO A 130 6.73 4.30 17.66
CA PRO A 130 6.33 3.97 19.03
C PRO A 130 5.57 5.13 19.69
N GLY A 131 4.44 4.81 20.32
CA GLY A 131 3.61 5.78 21.05
C GLY A 131 2.78 6.73 20.17
N LYS A 132 2.78 6.56 18.84
CA LYS A 132 1.92 7.35 17.94
C LYS A 132 0.66 6.59 17.57
N LYS A 133 -0.40 7.32 17.18
CA LYS A 133 -1.62 6.71 16.62
C LYS A 133 -1.27 5.95 15.35
N ALA A 134 -1.83 4.76 15.22
CA ALA A 134 -1.63 3.83 14.11
C ALA A 134 -2.95 3.43 13.43
N SER A 135 -4.01 4.25 13.53
CA SER A 135 -5.22 4.07 12.71
C SER A 135 -4.93 4.40 11.25
N LEU A 136 -5.73 3.87 10.32
CA LEU A 136 -5.56 4.11 8.89
C LEU A 136 -5.58 5.62 8.58
N ASP A 137 -6.52 6.37 9.15
CA ASP A 137 -6.57 7.84 9.02
C ASP A 137 -5.29 8.53 9.52
N ALA A 138 -4.79 8.13 10.69
CA ALA A 138 -3.55 8.71 11.22
C ALA A 138 -2.32 8.38 10.35
N LEU A 139 -2.32 7.26 9.65
CA LEU A 139 -1.31 6.90 8.68
C LEU A 139 -1.50 7.67 7.37
N CYS A 140 -2.72 7.84 6.89
CA CYS A 140 -3.03 8.70 5.74
C CYS A 140 -2.50 10.12 5.96
N ASP A 141 -2.83 10.74 7.10
CA ASP A 141 -2.34 12.07 7.47
C ASP A 141 -0.81 12.13 7.49
N ARG A 142 -0.17 11.13 8.09
CA ARG A 142 1.30 11.09 8.23
C ARG A 142 2.01 10.98 6.90
N TYR A 143 1.47 10.23 5.97
CA TYR A 143 2.07 9.98 4.66
C TYR A 143 1.54 10.86 3.54
N GLY A 144 0.60 11.76 3.84
CA GLY A 144 -0.01 12.66 2.86
C GLY A 144 -0.89 11.92 1.84
N VAL A 145 -1.48 10.78 2.25
CA VAL A 145 -2.48 10.06 1.45
C VAL A 145 -3.84 10.70 1.68
N SER A 146 -4.50 11.12 0.60
CA SER A 146 -5.80 11.79 0.71
C SER A 146 -6.91 10.80 1.05
N ASN A 147 -7.54 10.97 2.21
CA ASN A 147 -8.75 10.25 2.64
C ASN A 147 -10.02 11.11 2.57
N ALA A 148 -9.98 12.23 1.84
CA ALA A 148 -11.09 13.21 1.77
C ALA A 148 -12.41 12.62 1.25
N HIS A 149 -12.36 11.53 0.50
CA HIS A 149 -13.55 10.82 -0.02
C HIS A 149 -14.14 9.81 0.97
N ARG A 150 -13.45 9.53 2.08
CA ARG A 150 -13.85 8.58 3.11
C ARG A 150 -14.82 9.24 4.10
N LYS A 151 -16.09 9.36 3.71
CA LYS A 151 -17.17 9.86 4.59
C LYS A 151 -17.67 8.79 5.57
N LEU A 152 -17.72 7.56 5.10
CA LEU A 152 -18.05 6.35 5.85
C LEU A 152 -16.97 5.31 5.56
N HIS A 153 -16.89 4.32 6.40
CA HIS A 153 -16.04 3.16 6.15
C HIS A 153 -16.62 2.33 5.00
N GLY A 154 -15.77 1.81 4.15
CA GLY A 154 -16.15 0.91 3.07
C GLY A 154 -14.94 0.06 2.69
N ALA A 155 -15.12 -1.26 2.73
CA ALA A 155 -14.01 -2.20 2.67
C ALA A 155 -13.11 -2.02 1.44
N LEU A 156 -13.68 -1.78 0.25
CA LEU A 156 -12.85 -1.57 -0.94
C LEU A 156 -12.06 -0.25 -0.88
N LEU A 157 -12.67 0.84 -0.39
CA LEU A 157 -11.99 2.13 -0.25
C LEU A 157 -10.86 2.05 0.79
N ASP A 158 -11.11 1.37 1.91
CA ASP A 158 -10.13 1.22 2.98
C ASP A 158 -8.97 0.32 2.53
N ALA A 159 -9.22 -0.73 1.75
CA ALA A 159 -8.18 -1.54 1.11
C ALA A 159 -7.33 -0.72 0.09
N GLN A 160 -7.94 0.19 -0.67
CA GLN A 160 -7.23 1.11 -1.58
C GLN A 160 -6.33 2.09 -0.81
N LEU A 161 -6.87 2.75 0.21
CA LEU A 161 -6.11 3.65 1.08
C LEU A 161 -4.96 2.91 1.77
N LEU A 162 -5.21 1.68 2.23
CA LEU A 162 -4.19 0.84 2.84
C LEU A 162 -3.04 0.54 1.87
N ALA A 163 -3.35 0.26 0.60
CA ALA A 163 -2.33 0.02 -0.42
C ALA A 163 -1.46 1.26 -0.66
N GLU A 164 -2.05 2.46 -0.71
CA GLU A 164 -1.30 3.71 -0.87
C GLU A 164 -0.42 4.00 0.35
N VAL A 165 -0.99 3.85 1.55
CA VAL A 165 -0.25 4.00 2.83
C VAL A 165 0.90 3.00 2.91
N TYR A 166 0.68 1.73 2.53
CA TYR A 166 1.71 0.70 2.52
C TYR A 166 2.86 1.05 1.58
N LEU A 167 2.56 1.51 0.37
CA LEU A 167 3.58 1.96 -0.58
C LEU A 167 4.39 3.13 -0.02
N ALA A 168 3.75 4.09 0.63
CA ALA A 168 4.41 5.22 1.25
C ALA A 168 5.27 4.81 2.46
N MET A 169 4.73 3.93 3.30
CA MET A 169 5.37 3.40 4.51
C MET A 169 6.65 2.61 4.20
N THR A 170 6.66 1.88 3.07
CA THR A 170 7.75 0.97 2.68
C THR A 170 8.70 1.55 1.64
N ARG A 171 8.55 2.82 1.22
CA ARG A 171 9.40 3.48 0.21
C ARG A 171 10.87 3.59 0.59
N GLY A 172 11.22 3.53 1.85
CA GLY A 172 12.61 3.68 2.31
C GLY A 172 13.36 2.39 2.56
N GLN A 173 12.70 1.23 2.51
CA GLN A 173 13.31 -0.05 2.90
C GLN A 173 14.12 -0.73 1.78
N GLU A 174 13.89 -0.38 0.52
CA GLU A 174 14.66 -0.99 -0.60
C GLU A 174 16.12 -0.53 -0.66
N SER A 175 16.48 0.60 -0.08
CA SER A 175 17.87 1.11 -0.11
C SER A 175 18.75 0.57 1.01
N LEU A 176 18.19 -0.09 2.02
CA LEU A 176 18.94 -0.61 3.18
C LEU A 176 19.23 -2.12 3.13
N THR A 177 18.53 -2.88 2.28
CA THR A 177 18.74 -4.33 2.16
C THR A 177 19.90 -4.72 1.25
N ILE A 178 20.48 -3.80 0.49
CA ILE A 178 21.66 -4.08 -0.36
C ILE A 178 22.95 -4.20 0.46
N GLY A 179 22.94 -3.85 1.74
CA GLY A 179 24.13 -3.77 2.57
C GLY A 179 24.24 -4.74 3.75
N LEU A 180 23.25 -5.57 4.07
CA LEU A 180 23.24 -6.35 5.31
C LEU A 180 23.23 -7.88 5.15
N ASP A 181 23.12 -8.41 3.94
CA ASP A 181 23.20 -9.86 3.70
C ASP A 181 24.63 -10.38 3.40
N ASP A 182 25.66 -9.57 3.54
CA ASP A 182 27.05 -9.95 3.28
C ASP A 182 27.82 -10.45 4.52
N SER A 183 27.15 -10.82 5.60
CA SER A 183 27.85 -11.27 6.82
C SER A 183 27.41 -12.62 7.39
N ALA A 184 27.02 -13.58 6.54
CA ALA A 184 26.99 -14.98 7.00
C ALA A 184 27.08 -15.96 5.83
N ALA A 185 28.24 -16.50 5.67
CA ALA A 185 28.68 -17.69 4.92
C ALA A 185 29.56 -17.34 3.72
N GLY A 186 30.84 -17.61 3.94
CA GLY A 186 31.91 -17.52 2.95
C GLY A 186 31.60 -18.23 1.63
N SER A 187 31.28 -17.44 0.66
CA SER A 187 31.51 -17.69 -0.74
C SER A 187 32.15 -16.44 -1.29
N ALA A 188 33.45 -16.49 -1.45
CA ALA A 188 34.21 -15.54 -2.23
C ALA A 188 33.59 -15.54 -3.65
N LEU A 189 32.56 -14.72 -3.89
CA LEU A 189 32.28 -14.26 -5.23
C LEU A 189 33.54 -13.48 -5.64
N GLN A 190 34.41 -14.14 -6.37
CA GLN A 190 35.44 -13.47 -7.14
C GLN A 190 34.75 -12.37 -7.91
N LEU A 191 34.95 -11.12 -7.47
CA LEU A 191 34.74 -9.94 -8.29
C LEU A 191 35.61 -10.18 -9.54
N GLN A 192 35.00 -10.75 -10.58
CA GLN A 192 35.61 -10.71 -11.90
C GLN A 192 35.80 -9.22 -12.18
N ALA A 193 37.04 -8.81 -12.25
CA ALA A 193 37.39 -7.46 -12.64
C ALA A 193 36.58 -7.12 -13.89
N LEU A 194 35.65 -6.20 -13.74
CA LEU A 194 34.90 -5.66 -14.87
C LEU A 194 35.95 -5.14 -15.84
N GLY A 195 36.12 -5.83 -16.97
CA GLY A 195 37.04 -5.44 -18.02
C GLY A 195 36.92 -3.97 -18.35
N GLU A 196 37.93 -3.35 -18.91
CA GLU A 196 38.01 -1.93 -19.24
C GLU A 196 36.67 -1.41 -19.78
N ARG A 197 36.03 -0.55 -19.00
CA ARG A 197 34.76 0.09 -19.41
C ARG A 197 35.08 1.00 -20.57
N LYS A 198 34.39 0.81 -21.69
CA LYS A 198 34.43 1.79 -22.79
C LYS A 198 34.13 3.17 -22.23
N PRO A 199 34.89 4.21 -22.60
CA PRO A 199 34.63 5.55 -22.12
C PRO A 199 33.19 5.95 -22.46
N LEU A 200 32.48 6.46 -21.47
CA LEU A 200 31.10 6.95 -21.68
C LEU A 200 31.14 8.10 -22.67
N ARG A 201 30.24 8.08 -23.66
CA ARG A 201 30.06 9.17 -24.57
C ARG A 201 29.49 10.37 -23.81
N VAL A 202 30.31 11.36 -23.53
CA VAL A 202 29.87 12.62 -22.94
C VAL A 202 29.29 13.48 -24.06
N LEU A 203 27.98 13.71 -24.01
CA LEU A 203 27.34 14.71 -24.89
C LEU A 203 27.65 16.10 -24.32
N ARG A 204 28.35 16.89 -25.06
CA ARG A 204 28.60 18.32 -24.75
C ARG A 204 27.58 19.16 -25.45
N ALA A 205 27.16 20.25 -24.82
CA ALA A 205 26.29 21.23 -25.45
C ALA A 205 26.93 21.78 -26.72
N SER A 206 26.12 22.03 -27.74
CA SER A 206 26.53 22.71 -28.95
C SER A 206 26.88 24.20 -28.66
N ALA A 207 27.57 24.85 -29.56
CA ALA A 207 27.88 26.28 -29.44
C ALA A 207 26.61 27.14 -29.33
N GLU A 208 25.55 26.75 -30.05
CA GLU A 208 24.26 27.44 -30.05
C GLU A 208 23.54 27.26 -28.69
N GLU A 209 23.53 26.04 -28.14
CA GLU A 209 22.95 25.77 -26.82
C GLU A 209 23.70 26.50 -25.72
N ALA A 210 25.04 26.55 -25.79
CA ALA A 210 25.85 27.28 -24.83
C ALA A 210 25.60 28.81 -24.91
N ALA A 211 25.45 29.36 -26.11
CA ALA A 211 25.12 30.78 -26.30
C ALA A 211 23.72 31.12 -25.79
N ALA A 212 22.72 30.28 -26.07
CA ALA A 212 21.35 30.43 -25.54
C ALA A 212 21.33 30.36 -24.02
N HIS A 213 22.07 29.43 -23.42
CA HIS A 213 22.21 29.31 -21.97
C HIS A 213 22.81 30.58 -21.35
N GLN A 214 23.89 31.13 -21.92
CA GLN A 214 24.49 32.37 -21.44
C GLN A 214 23.53 33.56 -21.56
N GLN A 215 22.71 33.63 -22.59
CA GLN A 215 21.72 34.70 -22.72
C GLN A 215 20.67 34.63 -21.59
N VAL A 216 20.17 33.46 -21.29
CA VAL A 216 19.23 33.25 -20.17
C VAL A 216 19.88 33.64 -18.82
N LEU A 217 21.14 33.26 -18.59
CA LEU A 217 21.86 33.65 -17.37
C LEU A 217 21.99 35.17 -17.24
N GLN A 218 22.24 35.89 -18.33
CA GLN A 218 22.29 37.36 -18.36
C GLN A 218 20.91 37.99 -18.05
N GLU A 219 19.84 37.43 -18.57
CA GLU A 219 18.48 37.88 -18.24
C GLU A 219 18.14 37.68 -16.75
N ILE A 220 18.51 36.52 -16.19
CA ILE A 220 18.36 36.23 -14.75
C ILE A 220 19.18 37.24 -13.92
N LEU A 221 20.43 37.52 -14.33
CA LEU A 221 21.30 38.44 -13.62
C LEU A 221 20.70 39.87 -13.60
N LYS A 222 20.11 40.32 -14.70
CA LYS A 222 19.40 41.61 -14.80
C LYS A 222 18.16 41.63 -13.91
N ALA A 223 17.34 40.56 -13.96
CA ALA A 223 16.12 40.47 -13.18
C ALA A 223 16.36 40.40 -11.66
N THR A 224 17.46 39.77 -11.25
CA THR A 224 17.81 39.52 -9.83
C THR A 224 18.78 40.56 -9.23
N LYS A 225 19.04 41.66 -9.98
CA LYS A 225 19.98 42.73 -9.58
C LYS A 225 21.38 42.19 -9.21
N GLY A 226 21.92 41.32 -10.05
CA GLY A 226 23.27 40.77 -9.88
C GLY A 226 23.38 39.51 -9.03
N LYS A 227 22.27 38.89 -8.60
CA LYS A 227 22.29 37.62 -7.82
C LYS A 227 21.92 36.46 -8.71
N CYS A 228 22.88 35.75 -9.28
CA CYS A 228 22.67 34.51 -10.02
C CYS A 228 23.49 33.38 -9.40
N LEU A 229 22.80 32.35 -8.88
CA LEU A 229 23.44 31.20 -8.24
C LEU A 229 24.19 30.27 -9.22
N TRP A 230 23.98 30.46 -10.53
CA TRP A 230 24.55 29.62 -11.60
C TRP A 230 25.79 30.24 -12.23
N LEU A 231 26.18 31.44 -11.83
CA LEU A 231 27.41 32.09 -12.27
C LEU A 231 28.48 31.98 -11.16
N PRO A 232 29.77 31.77 -11.51
CA PRO A 232 30.85 31.85 -10.55
C PRO A 232 30.86 33.23 -9.88
N PRO A 233 31.29 33.33 -8.60
CA PRO A 233 31.27 34.58 -7.83
C PRO A 233 32.05 35.75 -8.44
N GLU A 234 32.98 35.49 -9.37
CA GLU A 234 33.82 36.49 -10.04
C GLU A 234 33.12 37.22 -11.21
N GLU A 235 32.03 36.62 -11.75
CA GLU A 235 31.28 37.25 -12.86
C GLU A 235 30.04 38.03 -12.42
N ALA A 236 29.75 38.04 -11.12
CA ALA A 236 28.57 38.68 -10.54
C ALA A 236 28.79 40.17 -10.18
N THR A 237 29.98 40.75 -10.45
CA THR A 237 30.38 42.11 -10.05
C THR A 237 30.80 43.02 -11.24
N SER A 238 30.25 42.82 -12.44
CA SER A 238 30.47 43.76 -13.56
C SER A 238 29.17 44.36 -14.04
#